data_9af0f3e174c4acff8522c9bf2665d6c0
#
_entry.id   9af0f3e174c4acff8522c9bf2665d6c0
#
_cell.length_a   1.000
_cell.length_b   1.000
_cell.length_c   1.000
_cell.angle_alpha   90.00
_cell.angle_beta   90.00
_cell.angle_gamma   90.00
#
_symmetry.space_group_name_H-M   'P 1'
#
loop_
_entity.id
_entity.type
_entity.pdbx_description
1 polymer ?
#
loop_
_entity_poly.entity_id
_entity_poly.type
_entity_poly.pdbx_seq_one_letter_code
_entity_poly.pdbx_strand_id
1 'polypeptide(L)'
;MEASFKKSYASLGADRLVLLWLGVWWIANLVQAGFTELANDEAYYHMFAERLAWGYFDHPPVTALLVWAGERLFGGELGVRFFFTVLQPLYLWILWRLIRPADAGRRDAALFVVVSAATLMLQLYGFIAVSGLQMPHRVDLGNSKNLF
;
A
#
# COMPACT_ATOMS: atom_id res chain seq x y z
N MET A 1 -41.91 -9.95 1.29
CA MET A 1 -41.05 -10.23 0.12
C MET A 1 -40.38 -8.95 -0.40
N GLU A 2 -41.12 -7.83 -0.54
CA GLU A 2 -40.62 -6.55 -1.04
C GLU A 2 -39.51 -5.90 -0.16
N ALA A 3 -39.66 -5.96 1.16
CA ALA A 3 -38.67 -5.43 2.10
C ALA A 3 -37.31 -6.19 2.03
N SER A 4 -37.33 -7.49 1.82
CA SER A 4 -36.12 -8.32 1.65
C SER A 4 -35.40 -8.01 0.34
N PHE A 5 -36.16 -7.76 -0.73
CA PHE A 5 -35.64 -7.35 -2.04
C PHE A 5 -34.95 -5.98 -1.94
N LYS A 6 -35.63 -4.99 -1.34
CA LYS A 6 -35.09 -3.62 -1.15
C LYS A 6 -33.79 -3.60 -0.35
N LYS A 7 -33.70 -4.46 0.68
CA LYS A 7 -32.52 -4.64 1.51
C LYS A 7 -31.33 -5.23 0.71
N SER A 8 -31.60 -6.21 -0.16
CA SER A 8 -30.59 -6.82 -1.03
C SER A 8 -30.00 -5.82 -2.04
N TYR A 9 -30.82 -4.98 -2.65
CA TYR A 9 -30.32 -3.94 -3.58
C TYR A 9 -29.53 -2.84 -2.89
N ALA A 10 -29.89 -2.47 -1.67
CA ALA A 10 -29.14 -1.47 -0.90
C ALA A 10 -27.71 -1.96 -0.58
N SER A 11 -27.58 -3.21 -0.16
CA SER A 11 -26.27 -3.81 0.16
C SER A 11 -25.40 -3.98 -1.09
N LEU A 12 -25.97 -4.35 -2.23
CA LEU A 12 -25.25 -4.39 -3.51
C LEU A 12 -24.75 -3.01 -3.94
N GLY A 13 -25.51 -1.96 -3.70
CA GLY A 13 -25.11 -0.57 -3.97
C GLY A 13 -23.97 -0.11 -3.07
N ALA A 14 -23.98 -0.52 -1.79
CA ALA A 14 -22.93 -0.25 -0.84
C ALA A 14 -21.60 -0.94 -1.25
N ASP A 15 -21.66 -2.22 -1.57
CA ASP A 15 -20.49 -2.99 -2.01
C ASP A 15 -19.86 -2.41 -3.28
N ARG A 16 -20.68 -2.00 -4.26
CA ARG A 16 -20.20 -1.35 -5.48
C ARG A 16 -19.47 -0.04 -5.20
N LEU A 17 -19.97 0.79 -4.30
CA LEU A 17 -19.30 2.03 -3.94
C LEU A 17 -17.93 1.78 -3.33
N VAL A 18 -17.83 0.84 -2.40
CA VAL A 18 -16.56 0.46 -1.78
C VAL A 18 -15.59 -0.12 -2.81
N LEU A 19 -16.04 -1.02 -3.70
CA LEU A 19 -15.20 -1.59 -4.74
C LEU A 19 -14.68 -0.53 -5.73
N LEU A 20 -15.52 0.43 -6.12
CA LEU A 20 -15.10 1.55 -6.97
C LEU A 20 -14.02 2.39 -6.29
N TRP A 21 -14.21 2.71 -5.01
CA TRP A 21 -13.21 3.41 -4.22
C TRP A 21 -11.88 2.65 -4.14
N LEU A 22 -11.92 1.36 -3.81
CA LEU A 22 -10.73 0.52 -3.73
C LEU A 22 -10.01 0.41 -5.07
N GLY A 23 -10.77 0.34 -6.18
CA GLY A 23 -10.22 0.34 -7.54
C GLY A 23 -9.49 1.64 -7.88
N VAL A 24 -10.10 2.78 -7.60
CA VAL A 24 -9.48 4.10 -7.80
C VAL A 24 -8.22 4.23 -6.95
N TRP A 25 -8.30 3.83 -5.69
CA TRP A 25 -7.16 3.85 -4.78
C TRP A 25 -6.03 2.94 -5.25
N TRP A 26 -6.34 1.73 -5.70
CA TRP A 26 -5.35 0.81 -6.24
C TRP A 26 -4.62 1.37 -7.46
N ILE A 27 -5.37 1.95 -8.41
CA ILE A 27 -4.78 2.59 -9.59
C ILE A 27 -3.84 3.73 -9.17
N ALA A 28 -4.25 4.57 -8.23
CA ALA A 28 -3.41 5.65 -7.72
C ALA A 28 -2.10 5.11 -7.09
N ASN A 29 -2.19 4.04 -6.30
CA ASN A 29 -1.00 3.38 -5.73
C ASN A 29 -0.09 2.76 -6.80
N LEU A 30 -0.65 2.14 -7.85
CA LEU A 30 0.15 1.60 -8.95
C LEU A 30 0.92 2.70 -9.69
N VAL A 31 0.25 3.81 -9.97
CA VAL A 31 0.91 4.97 -10.59
C VAL A 31 2.03 5.48 -9.69
N GLN A 32 1.75 5.70 -8.41
CA GLN A 32 2.77 6.15 -7.47
C GLN A 32 3.94 5.15 -7.38
N ALA A 33 3.65 3.85 -7.29
CA ALA A 33 4.66 2.80 -7.19
C ALA A 33 5.64 2.77 -8.36
N GLY A 34 5.17 3.11 -9.57
CA GLY A 34 6.00 3.11 -10.76
C GLY A 34 6.76 4.42 -11.03
N PHE A 35 6.36 5.53 -10.38
CA PHE A 35 6.93 6.86 -10.66
C PHE A 35 7.69 7.48 -9.48
N THR A 36 7.78 6.79 -8.34
CA THR A 36 8.55 7.25 -7.18
C THR A 36 9.79 6.39 -6.97
N GLU A 37 10.93 7.03 -6.70
CA GLU A 37 12.17 6.35 -6.33
C GLU A 37 11.98 5.48 -5.08
N LEU A 38 12.77 4.41 -4.97
CA LEU A 38 12.73 3.53 -3.79
C LEU A 38 13.22 4.28 -2.55
N ALA A 39 12.50 4.14 -1.45
CA ALA A 39 12.99 4.54 -0.14
C ALA A 39 14.13 3.61 0.31
N ASN A 40 14.94 4.06 1.28
CA ASN A 40 16.07 3.28 1.79
C ASN A 40 15.66 1.88 2.27
N ASP A 41 14.51 1.79 2.96
CA ASP A 41 13.98 0.52 3.46
C ASP A 41 13.54 -0.40 2.31
N GLU A 42 12.97 0.17 1.24
CA GLU A 42 12.56 -0.61 0.05
C GLU A 42 13.78 -1.13 -0.72
N ALA A 43 14.84 -0.34 -0.84
CA ALA A 43 16.12 -0.78 -1.40
C ALA A 43 16.72 -1.93 -0.57
N TYR A 44 16.54 -1.91 0.74
CA TYR A 44 16.97 -2.99 1.64
C TYR A 44 16.18 -4.29 1.39
N TYR A 45 14.86 -4.22 1.19
CA TYR A 45 14.05 -5.37 0.81
C TYR A 45 14.40 -5.92 -0.58
N HIS A 46 14.78 -5.07 -1.52
CA HIS A 46 15.32 -5.48 -2.81
C HIS A 46 16.57 -6.36 -2.64
N MET A 47 17.52 -5.96 -1.78
CA MET A 47 18.71 -6.78 -1.48
C MET A 47 18.36 -8.16 -0.89
N PHE A 48 17.32 -8.25 -0.04
CA PHE A 48 16.84 -9.53 0.47
C PHE A 48 16.19 -10.39 -0.61
N ALA A 49 15.51 -9.79 -1.57
CA ALA A 49 14.90 -10.47 -2.68
C ALA A 49 15.94 -11.12 -3.62
N GLU A 50 17.15 -10.55 -3.76
CA GLU A 50 18.23 -11.14 -4.52
C GLU A 50 18.73 -12.45 -3.91
N ARG A 51 18.61 -12.63 -2.59
CA ARG A 51 19.10 -13.81 -1.85
C ARG A 51 18.05 -14.30 -0.87
N LEU A 52 17.06 -15.02 -1.38
CA LEU A 52 15.98 -15.55 -0.55
C LEU A 52 16.51 -16.50 0.53
N ALA A 53 16.10 -16.23 1.78
CA ALA A 53 16.41 -17.03 2.95
C ALA A 53 15.14 -17.27 3.79
N TRP A 54 15.12 -18.30 4.62
CA TRP A 54 14.00 -18.61 5.51
C TRP A 54 13.83 -17.63 6.67
N GLY A 55 14.77 -16.73 6.86
CA GLY A 55 14.72 -15.66 7.85
C GLY A 55 15.86 -14.66 7.63
N TYR A 56 15.59 -13.41 7.98
CA TYR A 56 16.55 -12.32 8.00
C TYR A 56 16.64 -11.80 9.43
N PHE A 57 17.72 -11.10 9.76
CA PHE A 57 18.01 -10.69 11.14
C PHE A 57 16.84 -9.92 11.78
N ASP A 58 16.17 -9.07 11.03
CA ASP A 58 15.16 -8.12 11.52
C ASP A 58 13.83 -8.13 10.73
N HIS A 59 13.71 -9.00 9.70
CA HIS A 59 12.55 -8.97 8.81
C HIS A 59 12.01 -10.37 8.48
N PRO A 60 10.67 -10.51 8.36
CA PRO A 60 10.05 -11.76 7.97
C PRO A 60 10.34 -12.10 6.49
N PRO A 61 10.53 -13.39 6.15
CA PRO A 61 10.89 -13.81 4.80
C PRO A 61 9.80 -13.56 3.76
N VAL A 62 8.55 -13.40 4.19
CA VAL A 62 7.41 -13.16 3.30
C VAL A 62 7.56 -11.85 2.52
N THR A 63 8.09 -10.80 3.14
CA THR A 63 8.34 -9.51 2.48
C THR A 63 9.32 -9.67 1.32
N ALA A 64 10.46 -10.32 1.55
CA ALA A 64 11.46 -10.58 0.53
C ALA A 64 10.91 -11.46 -0.61
N LEU A 65 10.07 -12.46 -0.28
CA LEU A 65 9.42 -13.31 -1.28
C LEU A 65 8.46 -12.53 -2.18
N LEU A 66 7.67 -11.61 -1.60
CA LEU A 66 6.75 -10.76 -2.36
C LEU A 66 7.50 -9.79 -3.27
N VAL A 67 8.58 -9.19 -2.78
CA VAL A 67 9.45 -8.32 -3.59
C VAL A 67 10.07 -9.12 -4.74
N TRP A 68 10.68 -10.26 -4.45
CA TRP A 68 11.26 -11.15 -5.46
C TRP A 68 10.26 -11.55 -6.55
N ALA A 69 9.04 -11.92 -6.17
CA ALA A 69 7.99 -12.29 -7.12
C ALA A 69 7.53 -11.09 -7.96
N GLY A 70 7.38 -9.92 -7.35
CA GLY A 70 6.98 -8.71 -8.03
C GLY A 70 8.03 -8.22 -9.04
N GLU A 71 9.30 -8.27 -8.69
CA GLU A 71 10.40 -7.90 -9.58
C GLU A 71 10.52 -8.81 -10.80
N ARG A 72 10.20 -10.08 -10.65
CA ARG A 72 10.16 -11.02 -11.78
C ARG A 72 9.01 -10.76 -12.74
N LEU A 73 7.92 -10.14 -12.27
CA LEU A 73 6.78 -9.79 -13.09
C LEU A 73 6.93 -8.44 -13.79
N PHE A 74 7.44 -7.42 -13.10
CA PHE A 74 7.40 -6.04 -13.58
C PHE A 74 8.78 -5.35 -13.61
N GLY A 75 9.74 -5.81 -12.81
CA GLY A 75 11.04 -5.15 -12.66
C GLY A 75 10.97 -3.77 -12.00
N GLY A 76 12.12 -3.20 -11.62
CA GLY A 76 12.25 -1.83 -11.08
C GLY A 76 11.38 -1.55 -9.85
N GLU A 77 11.11 -0.26 -9.62
CA GLU A 77 10.38 0.24 -8.44
C GLU A 77 8.97 -0.36 -8.33
N LEU A 78 8.29 -0.51 -9.47
CA LEU A 78 6.97 -1.13 -9.50
C LEU A 78 7.02 -2.59 -9.04
N GLY A 79 8.05 -3.34 -9.45
CA GLY A 79 8.21 -4.73 -9.04
C GLY A 79 8.32 -4.88 -7.53
N VAL A 80 9.13 -4.05 -6.88
CA VAL A 80 9.32 -4.05 -5.42
C VAL A 80 8.00 -3.83 -4.68
N ARG A 81 7.12 -2.97 -5.20
CA ARG A 81 5.89 -2.52 -4.52
C ARG A 81 4.62 -3.24 -4.98
N PHE A 82 4.63 -3.94 -6.09
CA PHE A 82 3.43 -4.45 -6.76
C PHE A 82 2.51 -5.23 -5.82
N PHE A 83 3.02 -6.25 -5.13
CA PHE A 83 2.18 -7.08 -4.26
C PHE A 83 1.62 -6.30 -3.06
N PHE A 84 2.35 -5.31 -2.54
CA PHE A 84 1.86 -4.45 -1.46
C PHE A 84 0.72 -3.56 -1.92
N THR A 85 0.77 -3.05 -3.17
CA THR A 85 -0.34 -2.29 -3.74
C THR A 85 -1.60 -3.13 -3.92
N VAL A 86 -1.48 -4.44 -4.18
CA VAL A 86 -2.62 -5.38 -4.30
C VAL A 86 -3.17 -5.77 -2.93
N LEU A 87 -2.29 -6.04 -1.97
CA LEU A 87 -2.70 -6.50 -0.63
C LEU A 87 -3.50 -5.43 0.14
N GLN A 88 -3.21 -4.14 -0.08
CA GLN A 88 -3.89 -3.06 0.63
C GLN A 88 -5.39 -2.98 0.31
N PRO A 89 -5.86 -2.90 -0.94
CA PRO A 89 -7.29 -2.93 -1.24
C PRO A 89 -7.95 -4.27 -0.88
N LEU A 90 -7.23 -5.38 -0.99
CA LEU A 90 -7.74 -6.68 -0.55
C LEU A 90 -8.02 -6.70 0.95
N TYR A 91 -7.08 -6.19 1.76
CA TYR A 91 -7.25 -6.04 3.21
C TYR A 91 -8.47 -5.16 3.54
N LEU A 92 -8.60 -4.00 2.89
CA LEU A 92 -9.73 -3.09 3.12
C LEU A 92 -11.07 -3.71 2.68
N TRP A 93 -11.08 -4.49 1.61
CA TRP A 93 -12.27 -5.24 1.18
C TRP A 93 -12.69 -6.29 2.21
N ILE A 94 -11.75 -7.08 2.73
CA ILE A 94 -12.01 -8.05 3.78
C ILE A 94 -12.53 -7.34 5.03
N LEU A 95 -11.89 -6.24 5.44
CA LEU A 95 -12.33 -5.45 6.58
C LEU A 95 -13.78 -4.94 6.41
N TRP A 96 -14.10 -4.39 5.23
CA TRP A 96 -15.47 -3.99 4.91
C TRP A 96 -16.45 -5.15 5.07
N ARG A 97 -16.13 -6.32 4.52
CA ARG A 97 -16.99 -7.51 4.60
C ARG A 97 -17.20 -8.01 6.02
N LEU A 98 -16.24 -7.80 6.89
CA LEU A 98 -16.32 -8.22 8.31
C LEU A 98 -17.15 -7.25 9.16
N ILE A 99 -16.99 -5.93 8.93
CA ILE A 99 -17.60 -4.92 9.80
C ILE A 99 -18.95 -4.41 9.31
N ARG A 100 -19.27 -4.57 8.02
CA ARG A 100 -20.52 -4.05 7.48
C ARG A 100 -21.74 -4.72 8.10
N PRO A 101 -22.80 -3.97 8.47
CA PRO A 101 -24.07 -4.56 8.90
C PRO A 101 -24.75 -5.33 7.76
N ALA A 102 -25.67 -6.25 8.12
CA ALA A 102 -26.39 -7.07 7.13
C ALA A 102 -27.29 -6.24 6.20
N ASP A 103 -27.66 -5.03 6.61
CA ASP A 103 -28.47 -4.06 5.86
C ASP A 103 -27.67 -2.82 5.44
N ALA A 104 -26.35 -2.96 5.33
CA ALA A 104 -25.45 -1.89 4.93
C ALA A 104 -25.97 -1.13 3.69
N GLY A 105 -26.11 0.17 3.83
CA GLY A 105 -26.53 1.08 2.78
C GLY A 105 -25.38 1.95 2.26
N ARG A 106 -25.74 2.88 1.35
CA ARG A 106 -24.78 3.85 0.80
C ARG A 106 -24.12 4.72 1.87
N ARG A 107 -24.81 5.00 2.98
CA ARG A 107 -24.27 5.80 4.08
C ARG A 107 -23.12 5.06 4.76
N ASP A 108 -23.29 3.77 5.08
CA ASP A 108 -22.26 2.95 5.73
C ASP A 108 -21.05 2.81 4.82
N ALA A 109 -21.26 2.57 3.52
CA ALA A 109 -20.20 2.55 2.52
C ALA A 109 -19.47 3.89 2.41
N ALA A 110 -20.18 5.02 2.40
CA ALA A 110 -19.59 6.34 2.37
C ALA A 110 -18.75 6.63 3.63
N LEU A 111 -19.23 6.26 4.82
CA LEU A 111 -18.48 6.38 6.06
C LEU A 111 -17.21 5.53 6.02
N PHE A 112 -17.30 4.28 5.56
CA PHE A 112 -16.12 3.42 5.39
C PHE A 112 -15.10 4.03 4.42
N VAL A 113 -15.55 4.56 3.29
CA VAL A 113 -14.70 5.25 2.31
C VAL A 113 -13.99 6.45 2.94
N VAL A 114 -14.72 7.31 3.65
CA VAL A 114 -14.14 8.51 4.29
C VAL A 114 -13.11 8.12 5.35
N VAL A 115 -13.42 7.16 6.22
CA VAL A 115 -12.51 6.71 7.27
C VAL A 115 -11.27 6.04 6.68
N SER A 116 -11.44 5.15 5.69
CA SER A 116 -10.31 4.50 5.02
C SER A 116 -9.45 5.50 4.27
N ALA A 117 -10.05 6.47 3.56
CA ALA A 117 -9.32 7.55 2.89
C ALA A 117 -8.50 8.39 3.87
N ALA A 118 -9.09 8.80 4.99
CA ALA A 118 -8.39 9.56 6.02
C ALA A 118 -7.21 8.78 6.60
N THR A 119 -7.40 7.50 6.90
CA THR A 119 -6.33 6.62 7.41
C THR A 119 -5.19 6.49 6.39
N LEU A 120 -5.51 6.27 5.12
CA LEU A 120 -4.52 6.16 4.06
C LEU A 120 -3.77 7.48 3.83
N MET A 121 -4.46 8.63 3.92
CA MET A 121 -3.81 9.94 3.83
C MET A 121 -2.86 10.20 5.02
N LEU A 122 -3.25 9.80 6.23
CA LEU A 122 -2.38 9.89 7.40
C LEU A 122 -1.13 9.02 7.28
N GLN A 123 -1.26 7.81 6.74
CA GLN A 123 -0.12 6.94 6.47
C GLN A 123 0.82 7.55 5.43
N LEU A 124 0.29 8.08 4.33
CA LEU A 124 1.06 8.75 3.30
C LEU A 124 1.78 9.99 3.86
N TYR A 125 1.09 10.81 4.65
CA TYR A 125 1.70 11.98 5.28
C TYR A 125 2.81 11.58 6.27
N GLY A 126 2.59 10.57 7.09
CA GLY A 126 3.60 10.03 8.02
C GLY A 126 4.83 9.52 7.26
N PHE A 127 4.65 8.80 6.17
CA PHE A 127 5.75 8.32 5.32
C PHE A 127 6.56 9.50 4.73
N ILE A 128 5.90 10.51 4.16
CA ILE A 128 6.57 11.70 3.61
C ILE A 128 7.31 12.48 4.68
N ALA A 129 6.72 12.64 5.87
CA ALA A 129 7.35 13.35 6.98
C ALA A 129 8.61 12.64 7.47
N VAL A 130 8.58 11.32 7.60
CA VAL A 130 9.73 10.52 8.04
C VAL A 130 10.84 10.52 6.97
N SER A 131 10.50 10.31 5.70
CA SER A 131 11.48 10.32 4.61
C SER A 131 12.10 11.71 4.38
N GLY A 132 11.33 12.78 4.62
CA GLY A 132 11.84 14.15 4.58
C GLY A 132 12.85 14.46 5.69
N LEU A 133 12.73 13.79 6.85
CA LEU A 133 13.70 13.90 7.95
C LEU A 133 15.00 13.09 7.72
N GLN A 134 14.95 12.12 6.83
CA GLN A 134 16.10 11.29 6.43
C GLN A 134 16.86 11.87 5.22
N MET A 135 16.70 13.15 4.90
CA MET A 135 17.58 13.78 3.90
C MET A 135 19.03 13.48 4.28
N PRO A 136 19.80 12.76 3.45
CA PRO A 136 21.19 12.50 3.76
C PRO A 136 21.87 13.84 3.91
N HIS A 137 22.55 14.06 5.01
CA HIS A 137 23.61 15.05 5.10
C HIS A 137 24.46 14.82 3.85
N ARG A 138 24.40 15.73 2.89
CA ARG A 138 25.31 15.72 1.76
C ARG A 138 26.70 15.78 2.36
N VAL A 139 27.32 14.59 2.50
CA VAL A 139 28.73 14.52 2.88
C VAL A 139 29.45 15.25 1.77
N ASP A 140 29.87 16.46 2.07
CA ASP A 140 30.64 17.29 1.15
C ASP A 140 32.00 16.63 0.96
N LEU A 141 32.08 15.69 0.00
CA LEU A 141 33.34 15.02 -0.41
C LEU A 141 34.32 16.00 -1.07
N GLY A 142 33.95 17.30 -1.12
CA GLY A 142 34.76 18.35 -1.71
C GLY A 142 35.99 18.76 -0.88
N ASN A 143 36.13 18.36 0.37
CA ASN A 143 37.20 18.82 1.26
C ASN A 143 38.21 17.74 1.68
N SER A 144 38.26 16.60 1.00
CA SER A 144 39.27 15.56 1.27
C SER A 144 40.64 15.82 0.65
N LYS A 145 40.83 16.95 -0.03
CA LYS A 145 42.12 17.27 -0.70
C LYS A 145 43.15 17.97 0.21
N ASN A 146 42.86 18.22 1.48
CA ASN A 146 43.74 18.89 2.40
C ASN A 146 44.22 18.05 3.56
N LEU A 147 44.23 16.74 3.45
CA LEU A 147 44.71 15.79 4.49
C LEU A 147 45.88 14.93 3.95
N PHE A 148 46.88 15.58 3.31
CA PHE A 148 48.25 15.04 3.16
C PHE A 148 49.25 16.20 3.19
#